data_fc14d6ccb7da29e74e7280c4489cfadd
#
_entry.id   fc14d6ccb7da29e74e7280c4489cfadd
#
_cell.length_a   1.000
_cell.length_b   1.000
_cell.length_c   1.000
_cell.angle_alpha   90.00
_cell.angle_beta   90.00
_cell.angle_gamma   90.00
#
_symmetry.space_group_name_H-M   'P 1'
#
loop_
_entity.id
_entity.type
_entity.pdbx_description
1 polymer ?
#
loop_
_entity_poly.entity_id
_entity_poly.type
_entity_poly.pdbx_seq_one_letter_code
_entity_poly.pdbx_strand_id
1 'polypeptide(L)'
;MYCPFGIDIAFLIGQVRRICFLLGVVPYILMDYEYSLSATLTQLWIPQPDWIDSLQWMEEETSADIEDFQVPFNKEGIDVLFVTLGTEPARAPQYIQIIGKIMYHAGINWSYSLKDYANMSMFVQDYFTMQRIVREVFEEAVKLRAKRIVVTECGHATFALCKAAPPLLGYKELPFEVLHATEFYYELLKTGKLKIKKKIKEPVTLQDPCNLVRKKRAGDKLRYLINEMCEDFREMYPNKEHNFCCNAGGGIIAAGSPWKIVRVESNKVKAEQIKATGAKIVIAPCHNCHVGIHDIVKAYNINAEVKFMWDILLETTEIA
;
A
#
# COMPACT_ATOMS: atom_id res chain seq x y z
N MET A 1 -9.40 16.79 6.73
CA MET A 1 -9.24 17.69 7.89
C MET A 1 -9.66 19.11 7.49
N TYR A 2 -10.95 19.22 7.13
CA TYR A 2 -11.52 20.49 6.68
C TYR A 2 -12.51 21.06 7.68
N CYS A 3 -12.67 20.40 8.86
CA CYS A 3 -13.54 20.94 9.90
C CYS A 3 -12.90 22.19 10.51
N PRO A 4 -13.55 23.37 10.41
CA PRO A 4 -13.00 24.61 10.96
C PRO A 4 -12.92 24.61 12.50
N PHE A 5 -13.65 23.70 13.15
CA PHE A 5 -13.63 23.53 14.60
C PHE A 5 -12.62 22.50 15.09
N GLY A 6 -11.75 21.97 14.20
CA GLY A 6 -10.73 20.98 14.58
C GLY A 6 -11.25 19.58 14.90
N ILE A 7 -12.52 19.28 14.61
CA ILE A 7 -13.10 17.96 14.85
C ILE A 7 -12.51 16.93 13.89
N ASP A 8 -11.99 15.82 14.41
CA ASP A 8 -11.57 14.67 13.59
C ASP A 8 -12.77 13.85 13.14
N ILE A 9 -13.34 14.22 11.99
CA ILE A 9 -14.50 13.55 11.41
C ILE A 9 -14.18 12.07 11.11
N ALA A 10 -12.94 11.75 10.71
CA ALA A 10 -12.56 10.36 10.41
C ALA A 10 -12.59 9.51 11.69
N PHE A 11 -12.17 10.06 12.82
CA PHE A 11 -12.28 9.40 14.12
C PHE A 11 -13.73 9.13 14.51
N LEU A 12 -14.62 10.15 14.39
CA LEU A 12 -16.05 9.98 14.69
C LEU A 12 -16.69 8.89 13.84
N ILE A 13 -16.44 8.88 12.52
CA ILE A 13 -16.95 7.83 11.63
C ILE A 13 -16.36 6.46 12.03
N GLY A 14 -15.10 6.40 12.46
CA GLY A 14 -14.48 5.20 13.01
C GLY A 14 -15.26 4.67 14.22
N GLN A 15 -15.64 5.53 15.17
CA GLN A 15 -16.42 5.10 16.33
C GLN A 15 -17.83 4.59 15.95
N VAL A 16 -18.49 5.24 14.98
CA VAL A 16 -19.78 4.76 14.46
C VAL A 16 -19.61 3.37 13.82
N ARG A 17 -18.58 3.15 13.02
CA ARG A 17 -18.28 1.83 12.44
C ARG A 17 -18.03 0.77 13.51
N ARG A 18 -17.32 1.13 14.59
CA ARG A 18 -17.11 0.23 15.73
C ARG A 18 -18.44 -0.16 16.40
N ILE A 19 -19.33 0.79 16.60
CA ILE A 19 -20.68 0.50 17.15
C ILE A 19 -21.43 -0.44 16.20
N CYS A 20 -21.44 -0.16 14.89
CA CYS A 20 -22.07 -1.04 13.89
C CYS A 20 -21.46 -2.46 13.92
N PHE A 21 -20.15 -2.56 14.01
CA PHE A 21 -19.45 -3.85 14.12
C PHE A 21 -19.90 -4.64 15.37
N LEU A 22 -19.89 -3.99 16.53
CA LEU A 22 -20.32 -4.62 17.80
C LEU A 22 -21.79 -5.05 17.80
N LEU A 23 -22.64 -4.38 17.03
CA LEU A 23 -24.05 -4.72 16.84
C LEU A 23 -24.28 -5.72 15.69
N GLY A 24 -23.23 -6.18 15.01
CA GLY A 24 -23.35 -7.06 13.84
C GLY A 24 -23.91 -6.39 12.58
N VAL A 25 -23.99 -5.06 12.55
CA VAL A 25 -24.52 -4.28 11.41
C VAL A 25 -23.36 -3.86 10.50
N VAL A 26 -22.81 -4.84 9.77
CA VAL A 26 -21.70 -4.65 8.83
C VAL A 26 -22.03 -5.36 7.51
N PRO A 27 -21.67 -4.80 6.34
CA PRO A 27 -21.84 -5.48 5.07
C PRO A 27 -21.21 -6.88 5.10
N TYR A 28 -21.97 -7.91 4.69
CA TYR A 28 -21.54 -9.31 4.75
C TYR A 28 -20.13 -9.54 4.18
N ILE A 29 -19.86 -8.97 3.01
CA ILE A 29 -18.56 -9.15 2.35
C ILE A 29 -17.39 -8.63 3.22
N LEU A 30 -17.57 -7.56 3.99
CA LEU A 30 -16.53 -7.07 4.90
C LEU A 30 -16.35 -8.00 6.11
N MET A 31 -17.43 -8.63 6.57
CA MET A 31 -17.38 -9.64 7.62
C MET A 31 -16.71 -10.92 7.14
N ASP A 32 -16.89 -11.31 5.89
CA ASP A 32 -16.21 -12.47 5.33
C ASP A 32 -14.68 -12.30 5.31
N TYR A 33 -14.20 -11.13 4.89
CA TYR A 33 -12.77 -10.79 5.03
C TYR A 33 -12.29 -10.80 6.48
N GLU A 34 -13.11 -10.31 7.40
CA GLU A 34 -12.76 -10.30 8.82
C GLU A 34 -12.75 -11.70 9.42
N TYR A 35 -13.70 -12.57 9.04
CA TYR A 35 -13.69 -13.97 9.43
C TYR A 35 -12.48 -14.71 8.88
N SER A 36 -12.11 -14.46 7.63
CA SER A 36 -10.89 -15.00 7.03
C SER A 36 -9.65 -14.60 7.84
N LEU A 37 -9.46 -13.31 8.11
CA LEU A 37 -8.37 -12.82 8.96
C LEU A 37 -8.38 -13.47 10.34
N SER A 38 -9.55 -13.61 10.94
CA SER A 38 -9.69 -14.23 12.26
C SER A 38 -9.34 -15.72 12.25
N ALA A 39 -9.66 -16.44 11.20
CA ALA A 39 -9.46 -17.88 11.10
C ALA A 39 -8.07 -18.27 10.56
N THR A 40 -7.58 -17.57 9.54
CA THR A 40 -6.40 -17.98 8.75
C THR A 40 -5.22 -17.00 8.86
N LEU A 41 -5.39 -15.85 9.50
CA LEU A 41 -4.44 -14.73 9.53
C LEU A 41 -4.18 -14.11 8.12
N THR A 42 -5.05 -14.41 7.16
CA THR A 42 -5.05 -13.83 5.81
C THR A 42 -6.44 -13.36 5.43
N GLN A 43 -6.58 -12.34 4.59
CA GLN A 43 -7.90 -11.77 4.30
C GLN A 43 -8.66 -12.42 3.13
N LEU A 44 -8.15 -13.47 2.52
CA LEU A 44 -8.77 -14.16 1.37
C LEU A 44 -8.83 -15.68 1.54
N TRP A 45 -8.85 -16.17 2.77
CA TRP A 45 -8.82 -17.61 3.05
C TRP A 45 -7.62 -18.35 2.43
N ILE A 46 -6.49 -17.61 2.22
CA ILE A 46 -5.31 -18.17 1.58
C ILE A 46 -4.54 -18.99 2.60
N PRO A 47 -4.36 -20.30 2.40
CA PRO A 47 -3.51 -21.12 3.26
C PRO A 47 -2.04 -20.67 3.15
N GLN A 48 -1.29 -20.80 4.24
CA GLN A 48 0.12 -20.45 4.24
C GLN A 48 0.95 -21.24 3.21
N PRO A 49 0.71 -22.53 2.95
CA PRO A 49 1.39 -23.25 1.86
C PRO A 49 1.21 -22.60 0.49
N ASP A 50 0.00 -22.21 0.12
CA ASP A 50 -0.27 -21.57 -1.18
C ASP A 50 0.46 -20.22 -1.30
N TRP A 51 0.62 -19.52 -0.19
CA TRP A 51 1.42 -18.28 -0.16
C TRP A 51 2.90 -18.57 -0.43
N ILE A 52 3.45 -19.61 0.22
CA ILE A 52 4.84 -20.04 0.01
C ILE A 52 5.04 -20.51 -1.44
N ASP A 53 4.13 -21.29 -1.98
CA ASP A 53 4.18 -21.76 -3.37
C ASP A 53 4.23 -20.57 -4.35
N SER A 54 3.48 -19.51 -4.08
CA SER A 54 3.53 -18.28 -4.90
C SER A 54 4.89 -17.58 -4.82
N LEU A 55 5.53 -17.55 -3.64
CA LEU A 55 6.88 -16.97 -3.50
C LEU A 55 7.91 -17.78 -4.28
N GLN A 56 7.87 -19.11 -4.17
CA GLN A 56 8.79 -20.02 -4.84
C GLN A 56 8.60 -19.97 -6.36
N TRP A 57 7.36 -19.97 -6.83
CA TRP A 57 7.09 -19.82 -8.27
C TRP A 57 7.66 -18.51 -8.83
N MET A 58 7.48 -17.39 -8.15
CA MET A 58 8.02 -16.10 -8.60
C MET A 58 9.55 -16.04 -8.51
N GLU A 59 10.15 -16.75 -7.56
CA GLU A 59 11.60 -16.93 -7.49
C GLU A 59 12.12 -17.72 -8.70
N GLU A 60 11.51 -18.87 -9.01
CA GLU A 60 11.88 -19.71 -10.17
C GLU A 60 11.77 -18.95 -11.49
N GLU A 61 10.62 -18.27 -11.73
CA GLU A 61 10.39 -17.47 -12.94
C GLU A 61 11.47 -16.36 -13.11
N THR A 62 11.85 -15.72 -12.02
CA THR A 62 12.80 -14.59 -12.09
C THR A 62 14.26 -15.08 -12.15
N SER A 63 14.56 -16.24 -11.60
CA SER A 63 15.89 -16.86 -11.64
C SER A 63 16.30 -17.28 -13.06
N ALA A 64 15.36 -17.37 -13.99
CA ALA A 64 15.65 -17.59 -15.40
C ALA A 64 16.41 -16.39 -16.02
N ASP A 65 16.16 -15.17 -15.51
CA ASP A 65 16.75 -13.93 -16.03
C ASP A 65 17.84 -13.35 -15.11
N ILE A 66 17.79 -13.65 -13.81
CA ILE A 66 18.69 -13.09 -12.79
C ILE A 66 19.30 -14.24 -11.99
N GLU A 67 20.59 -14.50 -12.20
CA GLU A 67 21.36 -15.51 -11.47
C GLU A 67 21.33 -15.22 -9.95
N ASP A 68 21.19 -16.27 -9.13
CA ASP A 68 21.11 -16.19 -7.66
C ASP A 68 19.95 -15.33 -7.11
N PHE A 69 18.91 -15.07 -7.91
CA PHE A 69 17.74 -14.37 -7.43
C PHE A 69 17.00 -15.19 -6.36
N GLN A 70 16.60 -14.54 -5.28
CA GLN A 70 15.88 -15.17 -4.17
C GLN A 70 14.76 -14.29 -3.65
N VAL A 71 13.65 -14.94 -3.26
CA VAL A 71 12.56 -14.36 -2.49
C VAL A 71 12.57 -15.01 -1.09
N PRO A 72 13.47 -14.57 -0.18
CA PRO A 72 13.66 -15.23 1.10
C PRO A 72 12.47 -14.99 2.02
N PHE A 73 12.05 -16.04 2.73
CA PHE A 73 11.09 -15.97 3.85
C PHE A 73 11.68 -16.70 5.07
N ASN A 74 11.23 -16.33 6.26
CA ASN A 74 11.76 -16.86 7.53
C ASN A 74 13.28 -16.71 7.72
N LYS A 75 13.91 -15.76 7.02
CA LYS A 75 15.34 -15.48 7.12
C LYS A 75 15.62 -14.61 8.34
N GLU A 76 16.54 -15.02 9.19
CA GLU A 76 16.95 -14.26 10.38
C GLU A 76 18.08 -13.26 10.10
N GLY A 77 18.21 -12.25 10.97
CA GLY A 77 19.29 -11.25 10.92
C GLY A 77 19.16 -10.29 9.73
N ILE A 78 17.95 -9.90 9.40
CA ILE A 78 17.61 -9.10 8.23
C ILE A 78 17.59 -7.60 8.52
N ASP A 79 17.81 -6.80 7.47
CA ASP A 79 17.62 -5.36 7.54
C ASP A 79 16.13 -4.98 7.35
N VAL A 80 15.42 -5.71 6.48
CA VAL A 80 14.05 -5.41 6.07
C VAL A 80 13.17 -6.66 6.15
N LEU A 81 12.06 -6.58 6.89
CA LEU A 81 10.91 -7.46 6.75
C LEU A 81 9.90 -6.77 5.82
N PHE A 82 9.67 -7.33 4.63
CA PHE A 82 8.68 -6.79 3.70
C PHE A 82 7.30 -7.40 3.96
N VAL A 83 6.33 -6.55 4.25
CA VAL A 83 4.96 -6.96 4.58
C VAL A 83 4.01 -6.54 3.47
N THR A 84 3.27 -7.51 2.96
CA THR A 84 2.35 -7.34 1.84
C THR A 84 0.91 -7.64 2.22
N LEU A 85 0.02 -7.39 1.27
CA LEU A 85 -1.38 -7.78 1.32
C LEU A 85 -1.53 -9.22 0.80
N GLY A 86 -2.27 -10.07 1.48
CA GLY A 86 -2.51 -11.44 1.05
C GLY A 86 -3.10 -11.59 -0.36
N THR A 87 -3.68 -10.52 -0.91
CA THR A 87 -4.12 -10.49 -2.31
C THR A 87 -2.97 -10.46 -3.32
N GLU A 88 -1.79 -10.01 -2.95
CA GLU A 88 -0.65 -9.94 -3.87
C GLU A 88 -0.18 -11.34 -4.26
N PRO A 89 0.17 -12.25 -3.33
CA PRO A 89 0.54 -13.61 -3.68
C PRO A 89 -0.54 -14.36 -4.49
N ALA A 90 -1.81 -14.13 -4.15
CA ALA A 90 -2.91 -14.88 -4.73
C ALA A 90 -3.43 -14.35 -6.08
N ARG A 91 -3.36 -13.04 -6.32
CA ARG A 91 -4.01 -12.39 -7.47
C ARG A 91 -3.06 -11.62 -8.37
N ALA A 92 -1.90 -11.27 -7.87
CA ALA A 92 -0.93 -10.44 -8.56
C ALA A 92 0.51 -10.85 -8.16
N PRO A 93 0.89 -12.14 -8.33
CA PRO A 93 2.19 -12.66 -7.87
C PRO A 93 3.38 -11.93 -8.50
N GLN A 94 3.22 -11.30 -9.68
CA GLN A 94 4.24 -10.47 -10.31
C GLN A 94 4.77 -9.34 -9.39
N TYR A 95 4.00 -8.89 -8.38
CA TYR A 95 4.49 -7.88 -7.43
C TYR A 95 5.58 -8.45 -6.51
N ILE A 96 5.59 -9.77 -6.28
CA ILE A 96 6.67 -10.45 -5.56
C ILE A 96 7.98 -10.31 -6.34
N GLN A 97 7.93 -10.52 -7.66
CA GLN A 97 9.10 -10.35 -8.54
C GLN A 97 9.63 -8.91 -8.50
N ILE A 98 8.73 -7.91 -8.62
CA ILE A 98 9.11 -6.50 -8.61
C ILE A 98 9.84 -6.15 -7.32
N ILE A 99 9.28 -6.51 -6.17
CA ILE A 99 9.90 -6.25 -4.87
C ILE A 99 11.20 -7.02 -4.71
N GLY A 100 11.24 -8.30 -5.09
CA GLY A 100 12.45 -9.09 -5.09
C GLY A 100 13.57 -8.46 -5.92
N LYS A 101 13.28 -8.00 -7.13
CA LYS A 101 14.22 -7.28 -7.99
C LYS A 101 14.72 -5.99 -7.34
N ILE A 102 13.82 -5.18 -6.73
CA ILE A 102 14.21 -3.97 -5.99
C ILE A 102 15.20 -4.31 -4.88
N MET A 103 14.90 -5.32 -4.06
CA MET A 103 15.75 -5.75 -2.96
C MET A 103 17.10 -6.29 -3.45
N TYR A 104 17.10 -7.11 -4.51
CA TYR A 104 18.28 -7.66 -5.12
C TYR A 104 19.25 -6.58 -5.63
N HIS A 105 18.75 -5.68 -6.50
CA HIS A 105 19.59 -4.63 -7.09
C HIS A 105 20.05 -3.58 -6.06
N ALA A 106 19.28 -3.35 -5.01
CA ALA A 106 19.69 -2.46 -3.92
C ALA A 106 20.61 -3.13 -2.88
N GLY A 107 20.91 -4.41 -3.03
CA GLY A 107 21.76 -5.18 -2.10
C GLY A 107 21.17 -5.23 -0.68
N ILE A 108 19.86 -5.39 -0.54
CA ILE A 108 19.17 -5.40 0.75
C ILE A 108 19.11 -6.82 1.31
N ASN A 109 19.54 -7.00 2.56
CA ASN A 109 19.31 -8.23 3.29
C ASN A 109 17.88 -8.22 3.86
N TRP A 110 16.98 -9.04 3.30
CA TRP A 110 15.56 -8.97 3.56
C TRP A 110 14.89 -10.34 3.72
N SER A 111 13.65 -10.32 4.17
CA SER A 111 12.75 -11.47 4.17
C SER A 111 11.33 -11.01 3.80
N TYR A 112 10.62 -11.83 3.04
CA TYR A 112 9.21 -11.66 2.78
C TYR A 112 8.41 -12.17 3.99
N SER A 113 7.44 -11.40 4.47
CA SER A 113 6.57 -11.83 5.56
C SER A 113 5.49 -12.78 5.06
N LEU A 114 5.25 -13.86 5.78
CA LEU A 114 4.13 -14.78 5.55
C LEU A 114 2.87 -14.37 6.33
N LYS A 115 2.80 -13.11 6.75
CA LYS A 115 1.69 -12.54 7.51
C LYS A 115 1.03 -11.42 6.74
N ASP A 116 -0.31 -11.41 6.76
CA ASP A 116 -1.09 -10.30 6.25
C ASP A 116 -1.11 -9.14 7.27
N TYR A 117 -1.53 -7.98 6.84
CA TYR A 117 -1.72 -6.83 7.72
C TYR A 117 -3.21 -6.53 7.96
N ALA A 118 -3.52 -5.96 9.09
CA ALA A 118 -4.87 -5.81 9.62
C ALA A 118 -5.69 -4.66 8.99
N ASN A 119 -5.67 -4.44 7.67
CA ASN A 119 -6.39 -3.33 7.06
C ASN A 119 -7.92 -3.51 7.09
N MET A 120 -8.42 -4.75 6.94
CA MET A 120 -9.87 -5.02 7.01
C MET A 120 -10.39 -4.82 8.42
N SER A 121 -9.74 -5.35 9.43
CA SER A 121 -10.09 -5.12 10.84
C SER A 121 -10.09 -3.63 11.19
N MET A 122 -9.16 -2.85 10.62
CA MET A 122 -9.18 -1.40 10.75
C MET A 122 -10.39 -0.76 10.05
N PHE A 123 -10.84 -1.30 8.91
CA PHE A 123 -12.01 -0.74 8.20
C PHE A 123 -13.31 -0.96 8.95
N VAL A 124 -13.51 -2.12 9.55
CA VAL A 124 -14.68 -2.42 10.37
C VAL A 124 -14.51 -2.00 11.83
N GLN A 125 -13.31 -1.55 12.22
CA GLN A 125 -12.95 -1.16 13.60
C GLN A 125 -13.01 -2.32 14.60
N ASP A 126 -12.70 -3.53 14.15
CA ASP A 126 -12.40 -4.65 15.04
C ASP A 126 -10.97 -4.53 15.60
N TYR A 127 -10.87 -3.89 16.76
CA TYR A 127 -9.59 -3.66 17.42
C TYR A 127 -8.97 -4.95 17.95
N PHE A 128 -9.80 -5.96 18.28
CA PHE A 128 -9.31 -7.23 18.80
C PHE A 128 -8.56 -8.02 17.72
N THR A 129 -9.20 -8.23 16.56
CA THR A 129 -8.55 -8.91 15.44
C THR A 129 -7.38 -8.09 14.89
N MET A 130 -7.50 -6.76 14.81
CA MET A 130 -6.40 -5.89 14.41
C MET A 130 -5.16 -6.06 15.30
N GLN A 131 -5.34 -6.06 16.63
CA GLN A 131 -4.23 -6.29 17.58
C GLN A 131 -3.58 -7.65 17.37
N ARG A 132 -4.37 -8.70 17.18
CA ARG A 132 -3.88 -10.07 16.99
C ARG A 132 -3.02 -10.16 15.73
N ILE A 133 -3.52 -9.69 14.59
CA ILE A 133 -2.79 -9.71 13.31
C ILE A 133 -1.50 -8.89 13.38
N VAL A 134 -1.57 -7.67 13.91
CA VAL A 134 -0.37 -6.81 14.01
C VAL A 134 0.65 -7.39 14.98
N ARG A 135 0.20 -8.04 16.06
CA ARG A 135 1.10 -8.75 16.97
C ARG A 135 1.90 -9.84 16.25
N GLU A 136 1.25 -10.66 15.43
CA GLU A 136 1.90 -11.69 14.62
C GLU A 136 3.01 -11.11 13.71
N VAL A 137 2.72 -9.97 13.04
CA VAL A 137 3.73 -9.27 12.22
C VAL A 137 4.89 -8.75 13.06
N PHE A 138 4.61 -8.20 14.25
CA PHE A 138 5.64 -7.65 15.12
C PHE A 138 6.50 -8.74 15.76
N GLU A 139 5.88 -9.85 16.17
CA GLU A 139 6.61 -11.02 16.70
C GLU A 139 7.49 -11.66 15.63
N GLU A 140 7.00 -11.72 14.36
CA GLU A 140 7.83 -12.15 13.23
C GLU A 140 9.03 -11.21 13.04
N ALA A 141 8.83 -9.89 13.03
CA ALA A 141 9.92 -8.92 12.91
C ALA A 141 10.98 -9.06 14.03
N VAL A 142 10.53 -9.25 15.28
CA VAL A 142 11.42 -9.48 16.42
C VAL A 142 12.16 -10.80 16.29
N LYS A 143 11.45 -11.90 15.97
CA LYS A 143 12.04 -13.24 15.78
C LYS A 143 13.13 -13.21 14.70
N LEU A 144 12.85 -12.56 13.58
CA LEU A 144 13.80 -12.46 12.46
C LEU A 144 14.86 -11.37 12.68
N ARG A 145 14.84 -10.68 13.81
CA ARG A 145 15.76 -9.58 14.14
C ARG A 145 15.79 -8.50 13.07
N ALA A 146 14.62 -8.18 12.50
CA ALA A 146 14.48 -7.15 11.49
C ALA A 146 14.75 -5.76 12.07
N LYS A 147 15.53 -4.94 11.36
CA LYS A 147 15.77 -3.55 11.75
C LYS A 147 14.57 -2.66 11.42
N ARG A 148 13.84 -3.00 10.36
CA ARG A 148 12.67 -2.26 9.89
C ARG A 148 11.65 -3.17 9.23
N ILE A 149 10.39 -2.73 9.26
CA ILE A 149 9.29 -3.28 8.48
C ILE A 149 9.04 -2.31 7.30
N VAL A 150 9.04 -2.84 6.08
CA VAL A 150 8.61 -2.10 4.88
C VAL A 150 7.28 -2.66 4.43
N VAL A 151 6.28 -1.80 4.38
CA VAL A 151 4.91 -2.16 3.98
C VAL A 151 4.73 -1.84 2.52
N THR A 152 4.15 -2.76 1.75
CA THR A 152 3.79 -2.55 0.33
C THR A 152 3.09 -1.20 0.09
N GLU A 153 2.87 -0.80 -1.15
CA GLU A 153 2.20 0.47 -1.48
C GLU A 153 0.75 0.50 -0.99
N CYS A 154 0.59 0.47 0.33
CA CYS A 154 -0.70 0.55 1.02
C CYS A 154 -0.65 1.48 2.23
N GLY A 155 -1.23 2.67 2.08
CA GLY A 155 -1.29 3.65 3.17
C GLY A 155 -2.14 3.19 4.37
N HIS A 156 -3.15 2.34 4.18
CA HIS A 156 -3.95 1.80 5.29
C HIS A 156 -3.14 0.80 6.13
N ALA A 157 -2.45 -0.13 5.49
CA ALA A 157 -1.57 -1.07 6.16
C ALA A 157 -0.47 -0.35 6.95
N THR A 158 0.20 0.60 6.30
CA THR A 158 1.21 1.42 6.96
C THR A 158 0.63 2.14 8.18
N PHE A 159 -0.57 2.72 8.07
CA PHE A 159 -1.23 3.38 9.19
C PHE A 159 -1.60 2.39 10.31
N ALA A 160 -2.10 1.20 9.98
CA ALA A 160 -2.40 0.16 10.96
C ALA A 160 -1.14 -0.23 11.76
N LEU A 161 -0.04 -0.51 11.07
CA LEU A 161 1.21 -0.96 11.70
C LEU A 161 1.96 0.15 12.46
N CYS A 162 1.94 1.40 11.99
CA CYS A 162 2.74 2.46 12.62
C CYS A 162 1.99 3.34 13.60
N LYS A 163 0.66 3.39 13.57
CA LYS A 163 -0.14 4.33 14.36
C LYS A 163 -1.35 3.72 15.08
N ALA A 164 -2.13 2.87 14.42
CA ALA A 164 -3.39 2.41 14.97
C ALA A 164 -3.20 1.28 16.01
N ALA A 165 -2.41 0.26 15.68
CA ALA A 165 -2.25 -0.91 16.53
C ALA A 165 -1.17 -0.76 17.64
N PRO A 166 -0.02 -0.07 17.45
CA PRO A 166 1.01 -0.02 18.48
C PRO A 166 0.50 0.42 19.86
N PRO A 167 -0.31 1.49 20.01
CA PRO A 167 -0.83 1.88 21.32
C PRO A 167 -1.76 0.82 21.93
N LEU A 168 -2.52 0.10 21.11
CA LEU A 168 -3.41 -0.98 21.54
C LEU A 168 -2.62 -2.21 22.03
N LEU A 169 -1.39 -2.40 21.54
CA LEU A 169 -0.47 -3.45 21.96
C LEU A 169 0.44 -3.02 23.11
N GLY A 170 0.28 -1.80 23.61
CA GLY A 170 1.06 -1.26 24.73
C GLY A 170 2.44 -0.70 24.35
N TYR A 171 2.74 -0.58 23.05
CA TYR A 171 4.00 0.03 22.61
C TYR A 171 3.93 1.56 22.74
N LYS A 172 4.88 2.13 23.49
CA LYS A 172 5.17 3.57 23.48
C LYS A 172 6.05 3.91 22.28
N GLU A 173 7.03 3.06 22.03
CA GLU A 173 7.95 3.13 20.87
C GLU A 173 8.13 1.71 20.33
N LEU A 174 8.22 1.57 19.01
CA LEU A 174 8.49 0.29 18.37
C LEU A 174 9.99 -0.01 18.38
N PRO A 175 10.42 -1.27 18.53
CA PRO A 175 11.84 -1.64 18.49
C PRO A 175 12.42 -1.64 17.06
N PHE A 176 11.62 -1.35 16.06
CA PHE A 176 11.96 -1.27 14.64
C PHE A 176 11.20 -0.12 13.98
N GLU A 177 11.72 0.35 12.87
CA GLU A 177 11.07 1.37 12.04
C GLU A 177 9.98 0.74 11.16
N VAL A 178 8.86 1.45 10.93
CA VAL A 178 7.81 1.05 9.98
C VAL A 178 7.71 2.07 8.86
N LEU A 179 8.07 1.66 7.66
CA LEU A 179 8.07 2.47 6.45
C LEU A 179 6.99 2.03 5.46
N HIS A 180 6.42 2.97 4.74
CA HIS A 180 5.72 2.70 3.49
C HIS A 180 6.74 2.44 2.38
N ALA A 181 6.44 1.56 1.43
CA ALA A 181 7.37 1.21 0.34
C ALA A 181 7.95 2.44 -0.38
N THR A 182 7.14 3.48 -0.63
CA THR A 182 7.64 4.71 -1.27
C THR A 182 8.62 5.50 -0.41
N GLU A 183 8.53 5.43 0.93
CA GLU A 183 9.53 6.04 1.81
C GLU A 183 10.85 5.26 1.71
N PHE A 184 10.75 3.95 1.60
CA PHE A 184 11.91 3.08 1.39
C PHE A 184 12.55 3.33 0.01
N TYR A 185 11.78 3.46 -1.06
CA TYR A 185 12.32 3.82 -2.40
C TYR A 185 13.02 5.18 -2.38
N TYR A 186 12.44 6.15 -1.67
CA TYR A 186 13.10 7.44 -1.47
C TYR A 186 14.48 7.29 -0.83
N GLU A 187 14.62 6.46 0.19
CA GLU A 187 15.91 6.20 0.83
C GLU A 187 16.88 5.49 -0.11
N LEU A 188 16.43 4.50 -0.88
CA LEU A 188 17.28 3.78 -1.83
C LEU A 188 17.86 4.71 -2.91
N LEU A 189 17.04 5.59 -3.49
CA LEU A 189 17.51 6.59 -4.46
C LEU A 189 18.41 7.63 -3.79
N LYS A 190 18.02 8.15 -2.63
CA LYS A 190 18.77 9.18 -1.90
C LYS A 190 20.16 8.72 -1.46
N THR A 191 20.29 7.45 -1.12
CA THR A 191 21.57 6.83 -0.71
C THR A 191 22.37 6.25 -1.88
N GLY A 192 21.85 6.32 -3.11
CA GLY A 192 22.50 5.78 -4.30
C GLY A 192 22.52 4.24 -4.38
N LYS A 193 21.73 3.55 -3.55
CA LYS A 193 21.56 2.10 -3.61
C LYS A 193 20.80 1.66 -4.87
N LEU A 194 19.92 2.50 -5.37
CA LEU A 194 19.34 2.42 -6.70
C LEU A 194 19.72 3.67 -7.50
N LYS A 195 19.92 3.49 -8.81
CA LYS A 195 20.30 4.58 -9.71
C LYS A 195 19.30 4.70 -10.85
N ILE A 196 18.94 5.92 -11.18
CA ILE A 196 18.10 6.22 -12.33
C ILE A 196 18.95 6.10 -13.61
N LYS A 197 18.50 5.30 -14.56
CA LYS A 197 19.13 5.12 -15.88
C LYS A 197 18.45 5.96 -16.96
N LYS A 198 17.15 6.10 -16.86
CA LYS A 198 16.34 6.90 -17.82
C LYS A 198 15.16 7.53 -17.09
N LYS A 199 14.58 8.55 -17.65
CA LYS A 199 13.36 9.18 -17.12
C LYS A 199 12.16 8.89 -18.01
N ILE A 200 10.99 8.82 -17.40
CA ILE A 200 9.71 8.81 -18.11
C ILE A 200 9.53 10.17 -18.78
N LYS A 201 9.27 10.18 -20.09
CA LYS A 201 9.10 11.41 -20.88
C LYS A 201 7.65 11.87 -20.97
N GLU A 202 6.72 10.93 -20.85
CA GLU A 202 5.30 11.21 -20.84
C GLU A 202 4.93 12.08 -19.65
N PRO A 203 3.96 13.02 -19.84
CA PRO A 203 3.47 13.82 -18.72
C PRO A 203 2.84 12.93 -17.63
N VAL A 204 3.30 13.07 -16.40
CA VAL A 204 2.80 12.31 -15.24
C VAL A 204 2.09 13.21 -14.24
N THR A 205 1.14 12.65 -13.52
CA THR A 205 0.54 13.27 -12.33
C THR A 205 0.49 12.31 -11.16
N LEU A 206 0.21 12.81 -9.96
CA LEU A 206 0.23 12.02 -8.73
C LEU A 206 -1.13 12.05 -8.03
N GLN A 207 -1.69 10.88 -7.75
CA GLN A 207 -2.72 10.74 -6.73
C GLN A 207 -2.07 10.60 -5.36
N ASP A 208 -2.15 11.60 -4.54
CA ASP A 208 -1.66 11.59 -3.17
C ASP A 208 -2.43 10.58 -2.29
N PRO A 209 -1.80 9.51 -1.74
CA PRO A 209 -2.48 8.60 -0.82
C PRO A 209 -2.74 9.27 0.52
N CYS A 210 -4.00 9.35 0.94
CA CYS A 210 -4.40 10.15 2.09
C CYS A 210 -3.71 9.76 3.41
N ASN A 211 -3.52 8.47 3.69
CA ASN A 211 -2.83 8.04 4.90
C ASN A 211 -1.33 8.35 4.87
N LEU A 212 -0.72 8.37 3.68
CA LEU A 212 0.68 8.69 3.52
C LEU A 212 0.92 10.20 3.63
N VAL A 213 0.15 11.01 2.91
CA VAL A 213 0.38 12.46 2.90
C VAL A 213 -0.19 13.18 4.13
N ARG A 214 -1.38 12.77 4.63
CA ARG A 214 -2.03 13.42 5.77
C ARG A 214 -1.55 12.88 7.12
N LYS A 215 -1.28 11.59 7.23
CA LYS A 215 -0.92 10.95 8.51
C LYS A 215 0.59 10.83 8.71
N LYS A 216 1.36 10.55 7.65
CA LYS A 216 2.83 10.45 7.71
C LYS A 216 3.57 11.68 7.18
N ARG A 217 2.88 12.62 6.55
CA ARG A 217 3.46 13.84 5.95
C ARG A 217 4.57 13.56 4.91
N ALA A 218 4.45 12.48 4.17
CA ALA A 218 5.43 12.03 3.19
C ALA A 218 5.25 12.63 1.78
N GLY A 219 4.44 13.67 1.63
CA GLY A 219 4.14 14.29 0.33
C GLY A 219 5.37 14.78 -0.44
N ASP A 220 6.38 15.31 0.27
CA ASP A 220 7.61 15.79 -0.35
C ASP A 220 8.52 14.65 -0.80
N LYS A 221 8.53 13.52 -0.08
CA LYS A 221 9.26 12.32 -0.51
C LYS A 221 8.71 11.78 -1.84
N LEU A 222 7.37 11.79 -2.01
CA LEU A 222 6.73 11.39 -3.27
C LEU A 222 7.14 12.31 -4.42
N ARG A 223 7.17 13.63 -4.22
CA ARG A 223 7.61 14.59 -5.25
C ARG A 223 9.08 14.39 -5.62
N TYR A 224 9.93 14.15 -4.61
CA TYR A 224 11.33 13.82 -4.86
C TYR A 224 11.45 12.61 -5.80
N LEU A 225 10.77 11.49 -5.48
CA LEU A 225 10.77 10.30 -6.33
C LEU A 225 10.36 10.61 -7.77
N ILE A 226 9.24 11.32 -7.94
CA ILE A 226 8.73 11.64 -9.27
C ILE A 226 9.69 12.53 -10.05
N ASN A 227 10.26 13.56 -9.43
CA ASN A 227 11.19 14.48 -10.09
C ASN A 227 12.50 13.81 -10.49
N GLU A 228 12.94 12.78 -9.73
CA GLU A 228 14.10 11.98 -10.13
C GLU A 228 13.79 11.07 -11.31
N MET A 229 12.58 10.50 -11.39
CA MET A 229 12.20 9.46 -12.33
C MET A 229 11.45 9.96 -13.58
N CYS A 230 10.90 11.17 -13.55
CA CYS A 230 10.05 11.71 -14.63
C CYS A 230 10.53 13.10 -15.08
N GLU A 231 10.33 13.43 -16.37
CA GLU A 231 10.73 14.72 -16.93
C GLU A 231 9.63 15.78 -16.79
N ASP A 232 8.35 15.40 -16.92
CA ASP A 232 7.19 16.31 -16.93
C ASP A 232 6.19 15.90 -15.84
N PHE A 233 6.38 16.44 -14.62
CA PHE A 233 5.45 16.24 -13.51
C PHE A 233 4.45 17.39 -13.43
N ARG A 234 3.16 17.05 -13.47
CA ARG A 234 2.04 18.00 -13.43
C ARG A 234 1.18 17.76 -12.20
N GLU A 235 1.22 18.69 -11.28
CA GLU A 235 0.46 18.59 -10.02
C GLU A 235 -1.05 18.67 -10.24
N MET A 236 -1.81 17.84 -9.55
CA MET A 236 -3.24 18.08 -9.34
C MET A 236 -3.43 19.21 -8.31
N TYR A 237 -4.49 19.97 -8.40
CA TYR A 237 -4.84 20.98 -7.42
C TYR A 237 -6.28 20.76 -6.91
N PRO A 238 -6.51 20.80 -5.55
CA PRO A 238 -5.50 20.82 -4.47
C PRO A 238 -4.74 19.50 -4.36
N ASN A 239 -3.58 19.53 -3.72
CA ASN A 239 -2.67 18.39 -3.57
C ASN A 239 -2.21 18.19 -2.13
N LYS A 240 -1.30 17.23 -1.90
CA LYS A 240 -0.73 16.84 -0.61
C LYS A 240 -1.86 16.60 0.42
N GLU A 241 -1.75 17.20 1.61
CA GLU A 241 -2.74 17.06 2.68
C GLU A 241 -4.13 17.58 2.33
N HIS A 242 -4.22 18.48 1.35
CA HIS A 242 -5.48 19.05 0.86
C HIS A 242 -6.08 18.33 -0.34
N ASN A 243 -5.42 17.27 -0.82
CA ASN A 243 -5.87 16.51 -2.00
C ASN A 243 -7.31 15.99 -1.84
N PHE A 244 -8.01 15.81 -2.97
CA PHE A 244 -9.25 15.06 -2.98
C PHE A 244 -8.98 13.55 -2.95
N CYS A 245 -9.79 12.82 -2.18
CA CYS A 245 -9.69 11.38 -2.01
C CYS A 245 -9.97 10.64 -3.33
N CYS A 246 -9.34 9.48 -3.51
CA CYS A 246 -9.68 8.55 -4.59
C CYS A 246 -11.04 7.85 -4.42
N ASN A 247 -11.71 8.03 -3.27
CA ASN A 247 -12.97 7.38 -2.86
C ASN A 247 -12.95 5.84 -2.87
N ALA A 248 -11.77 5.23 -2.73
CA ALA A 248 -11.65 3.78 -2.83
C ALA A 248 -11.16 3.10 -1.55
N GLY A 249 -10.83 3.89 -0.52
CA GLY A 249 -10.39 3.36 0.77
C GLY A 249 -11.50 2.96 1.73
N GLY A 250 -11.13 2.51 2.94
CA GLY A 250 -12.05 2.23 4.02
C GLY A 250 -13.01 1.06 3.81
N GLY A 251 -12.61 0.07 2.99
CA GLY A 251 -13.41 -1.13 2.71
C GLY A 251 -14.40 -1.01 1.55
N ILE A 252 -14.63 0.19 1.00
CA ILE A 252 -15.66 0.39 -0.03
C ILE A 252 -15.36 -0.36 -1.34
N ILE A 253 -14.08 -0.60 -1.68
CA ILE A 253 -13.72 -1.43 -2.84
C ILE A 253 -14.23 -2.86 -2.63
N ALA A 254 -14.00 -3.43 -1.46
CA ALA A 254 -14.41 -4.78 -1.13
C ALA A 254 -15.96 -4.94 -1.11
N ALA A 255 -16.70 -3.86 -0.83
CA ALA A 255 -18.15 -3.86 -0.83
C ALA A 255 -18.78 -4.07 -2.24
N GLY A 256 -17.98 -3.94 -3.32
CA GLY A 256 -18.43 -4.25 -4.68
C GLY A 256 -19.48 -3.30 -5.24
N SER A 257 -20.28 -3.80 -6.22
CA SER A 257 -21.47 -3.11 -6.74
C SER A 257 -22.63 -3.25 -5.75
N PRO A 258 -23.48 -2.21 -5.50
CA PRO A 258 -23.56 -0.93 -6.21
C PRO A 258 -22.58 0.15 -5.73
N TRP A 259 -21.79 -0.11 -4.70
CA TRP A 259 -20.89 0.89 -4.10
C TRP A 259 -19.84 1.42 -5.08
N LYS A 260 -19.45 0.60 -6.06
CA LYS A 260 -18.56 1.04 -7.14
C LYS A 260 -19.18 2.21 -7.92
N ILE A 261 -20.46 2.12 -8.28
CA ILE A 261 -21.17 3.17 -9.03
C ILE A 261 -21.18 4.46 -8.18
N VAL A 262 -21.66 4.37 -6.94
CA VAL A 262 -21.74 5.52 -6.02
C VAL A 262 -20.40 6.22 -5.85
N ARG A 263 -19.30 5.47 -5.60
CA ARG A 263 -17.99 6.09 -5.36
C ARG A 263 -17.38 6.73 -6.61
N VAL A 264 -17.67 6.20 -7.80
CA VAL A 264 -17.19 6.76 -9.07
C VAL A 264 -17.96 8.02 -9.42
N GLU A 265 -19.29 7.98 -9.36
CA GLU A 265 -20.14 9.13 -9.66
C GLU A 265 -19.90 10.30 -8.69
N SER A 266 -19.77 10.01 -7.39
CA SER A 266 -19.46 11.04 -6.39
C SER A 266 -18.06 11.65 -6.52
N ASN A 267 -17.20 11.07 -7.38
CA ASN A 267 -15.81 11.52 -7.53
C ASN A 267 -15.51 12.17 -8.89
N LYS A 268 -16.50 12.77 -9.53
CA LYS A 268 -16.33 13.56 -10.76
C LYS A 268 -15.24 14.62 -10.63
N VAL A 269 -15.12 15.24 -9.45
CA VAL A 269 -14.11 16.26 -9.18
C VAL A 269 -12.68 15.70 -9.36
N LYS A 270 -12.43 14.44 -9.02
CA LYS A 270 -11.13 13.79 -9.24
C LYS A 270 -10.87 13.57 -10.73
N ALA A 271 -11.89 13.17 -11.49
CA ALA A 271 -11.79 13.03 -12.93
C ALA A 271 -11.40 14.38 -13.59
N GLU A 272 -12.02 15.47 -13.15
CA GLU A 272 -11.72 16.83 -13.64
C GLU A 272 -10.29 17.26 -13.27
N GLN A 273 -9.82 16.94 -12.05
CA GLN A 273 -8.43 17.20 -11.67
C GLN A 273 -7.44 16.47 -12.57
N ILE A 274 -7.65 15.16 -12.83
CA ILE A 274 -6.78 14.38 -13.70
C ILE A 274 -6.78 14.98 -15.12
N LYS A 275 -7.96 15.27 -15.68
CA LYS A 275 -8.09 15.88 -17.02
C LYS A 275 -7.36 17.22 -17.11
N ALA A 276 -7.45 18.04 -16.08
CA ALA A 276 -6.84 19.36 -16.04
C ALA A 276 -5.30 19.31 -16.11
N THR A 277 -4.66 18.22 -15.65
CA THR A 277 -3.20 18.05 -15.76
C THR A 277 -2.76 17.72 -17.18
N GLY A 278 -3.62 17.12 -18.00
CA GLY A 278 -3.26 16.58 -19.32
C GLY A 278 -2.24 15.45 -19.24
N ALA A 279 -2.04 14.84 -18.06
CA ALA A 279 -1.09 13.76 -17.86
C ALA A 279 -1.51 12.49 -18.62
N LYS A 280 -0.51 11.71 -19.05
CA LYS A 280 -0.69 10.40 -19.70
C LYS A 280 -0.53 9.25 -18.71
N ILE A 281 0.11 9.51 -17.57
CA ILE A 281 0.30 8.54 -16.49
C ILE A 281 -0.18 9.17 -15.19
N VAL A 282 -1.02 8.44 -14.45
CA VAL A 282 -1.42 8.79 -13.08
C VAL A 282 -0.72 7.84 -12.12
N ILE A 283 0.26 8.33 -11.38
CA ILE A 283 0.96 7.55 -10.37
C ILE A 283 0.08 7.49 -9.12
N ALA A 284 -0.27 6.27 -8.69
CA ALA A 284 -1.17 6.03 -7.56
C ALA A 284 -0.54 5.03 -6.57
N PRO A 285 0.41 5.46 -5.70
CA PRO A 285 1.19 4.59 -4.82
C PRO A 285 0.38 4.12 -3.60
N CYS A 286 -0.71 3.45 -3.84
CA CYS A 286 -1.57 2.80 -2.85
C CYS A 286 -2.57 1.90 -3.58
N HIS A 287 -2.70 0.63 -3.21
CA HIS A 287 -3.62 -0.33 -3.82
C HIS A 287 -5.05 0.22 -4.00
N ASN A 288 -5.61 0.81 -2.94
CA ASN A 288 -6.95 1.39 -3.02
C ASN A 288 -6.99 2.59 -3.98
N CYS A 289 -5.97 3.44 -3.97
CA CYS A 289 -5.91 4.57 -4.90
C CYS A 289 -5.74 4.07 -6.34
N HIS A 290 -4.89 3.08 -6.58
CA HIS A 290 -4.68 2.50 -7.90
C HIS A 290 -6.01 2.01 -8.51
N VAL A 291 -6.75 1.14 -7.79
CA VAL A 291 -8.06 0.66 -8.23
C VAL A 291 -9.06 1.81 -8.39
N GLY A 292 -9.11 2.73 -7.42
CA GLY A 292 -10.06 3.86 -7.46
C GLY A 292 -9.83 4.80 -8.63
N ILE A 293 -8.58 5.15 -8.91
CA ILE A 293 -8.21 6.01 -10.05
C ILE A 293 -8.41 5.29 -11.37
N HIS A 294 -8.07 3.99 -11.45
CA HIS A 294 -8.34 3.19 -12.65
C HIS A 294 -9.84 3.19 -13.01
N ASP A 295 -10.72 3.00 -12.01
CA ASP A 295 -12.17 3.06 -12.25
C ASP A 295 -12.63 4.44 -12.72
N ILE A 296 -12.05 5.53 -12.17
CA ILE A 296 -12.34 6.91 -12.60
C ILE A 296 -11.84 7.15 -14.03
N VAL A 297 -10.61 6.79 -14.33
CA VAL A 297 -10.02 6.92 -15.67
C VAL A 297 -10.90 6.24 -16.71
N LYS A 298 -11.33 5.00 -16.42
CA LYS A 298 -12.20 4.23 -17.29
C LYS A 298 -13.60 4.84 -17.43
N ALA A 299 -14.25 5.21 -16.32
CA ALA A 299 -15.63 5.72 -16.33
C ALA A 299 -15.78 7.09 -17.00
N TYR A 300 -14.74 7.92 -16.92
CA TYR A 300 -14.75 9.27 -17.51
C TYR A 300 -13.96 9.37 -18.82
N ASN A 301 -13.59 8.23 -19.44
CA ASN A 301 -12.85 8.13 -20.69
C ASN A 301 -11.61 9.03 -20.72
N ILE A 302 -10.80 8.98 -19.65
CA ILE A 302 -9.56 9.75 -19.56
C ILE A 302 -8.45 8.93 -20.25
N ASN A 303 -7.75 9.57 -21.20
CA ASN A 303 -6.64 8.91 -21.91
C ASN A 303 -5.37 9.00 -21.06
N ALA A 304 -5.32 8.19 -19.97
CA ALA A 304 -4.18 8.08 -19.10
C ALA A 304 -4.08 6.64 -18.54
N GLU A 305 -2.86 6.16 -18.35
CA GLU A 305 -2.54 4.92 -17.68
C GLU A 305 -2.42 5.15 -16.17
N VAL A 306 -2.77 4.16 -15.35
CA VAL A 306 -2.60 4.24 -13.89
C VAL A 306 -1.49 3.27 -13.49
N LYS A 307 -0.46 3.78 -12.84
CA LYS A 307 0.71 3.01 -12.40
C LYS A 307 0.96 3.15 -10.89
N PHE A 308 1.53 2.13 -10.30
CA PHE A 308 2.15 2.25 -8.99
C PHE A 308 3.49 3.01 -9.04
N MET A 309 4.03 3.39 -7.90
CA MET A 309 5.36 3.99 -7.85
C MET A 309 6.44 2.96 -8.21
N TRP A 310 6.27 1.70 -7.80
CA TRP A 310 7.19 0.61 -8.17
C TRP A 310 7.27 0.35 -9.67
N ASP A 311 6.16 0.54 -10.43
CA ASP A 311 6.18 0.41 -11.90
C ASP A 311 7.10 1.47 -12.50
N ILE A 312 6.99 2.71 -12.03
CA ILE A 312 7.85 3.81 -12.46
C ILE A 312 9.31 3.54 -12.06
N LEU A 313 9.54 3.03 -10.85
CA LEU A 313 10.87 2.69 -10.36
C LEU A 313 11.49 1.58 -11.24
N LEU A 314 10.73 0.54 -11.55
CA LEU A 314 11.15 -0.55 -12.43
C LEU A 314 11.55 -0.03 -13.81
N GLU A 315 10.73 0.82 -14.43
CA GLU A 315 10.98 1.35 -15.78
C GLU A 315 12.17 2.30 -15.84
N THR A 316 12.53 2.96 -14.76
CA THR A 316 13.52 4.05 -14.75
C THR A 316 14.88 3.66 -14.17
N THR A 317 14.97 2.55 -13.47
CA THR A 317 16.20 2.08 -12.83
C THR A 317 16.84 0.87 -13.53
N GLU A 318 17.86 0.29 -12.92
CA GLU A 318 18.55 -0.91 -13.40
C GLU A 318 17.74 -2.22 -13.23
N ILE A 319 16.57 -2.13 -12.64
CA ILE A 319 15.74 -3.27 -12.20
C ILE A 319 14.95 -3.90 -13.36
N ALA A 320 14.80 -3.17 -14.49
CA ALA A 320 14.02 -3.60 -15.65
C ALA A 320 14.56 -4.86 -16.33
#